data_c4f2b41641f9882ec34bb2b059fdf4fb
#
_entry.id   c4f2b41641f9882ec34bb2b059fdf4fb
#
_cell.length_a   1.000
_cell.length_b   1.000
_cell.length_c   1.000
_cell.angle_alpha   90.00
_cell.angle_beta   90.00
_cell.angle_gamma   90.00
#
_symmetry.space_group_name_H-M   'P 1'
#
loop_
_entity.id
_entity.type
_entity.pdbx_description
1 polymer ?
#
loop_
_entity_poly.entity_id
_entity_poly.type
_entity_poly.pdbx_seq_one_letter_code
_entity_poly.pdbx_strand_id
1 'polypeptide(L)'
;LGNKVKALASEYGKPPVNAEPSFHGDGSVTFSGGRPYLKFDEKALLADAGMILSNGTSGKADVSVLDEKKPDLTEKEAKEVNVVLGWYTTEFGIDGSRDKNIEIAAKSIKGVYVKPGESFSYNQSTGARSKENGYQEAPVIINGKLEPGIGGGVCQVSTTLFNAALLSGLEITQRANHYSPIHYAPIGRDATVAEGIIDFAFHND
;
A
#
# COMPACT_ATOMS: atom_id res chain seq x y z
N LEU A 1 -33.51 -1.40 17.15
CA LEU A 1 -32.26 -2.01 17.65
C LEU A 1 -31.71 -3.03 16.64
N GLY A 2 -32.50 -4.05 16.21
CA GLY A 2 -32.05 -5.11 15.32
C GLY A 2 -31.42 -4.62 14.01
N ASN A 3 -31.98 -3.58 13.38
CA ASN A 3 -31.41 -3.00 12.15
C ASN A 3 -30.01 -2.37 12.39
N LYS A 4 -29.77 -1.81 13.57
CA LYS A 4 -28.45 -1.25 13.92
C LYS A 4 -27.41 -2.37 14.14
N VAL A 5 -27.78 -3.46 14.82
CA VAL A 5 -26.91 -4.63 15.01
C VAL A 5 -26.54 -5.26 13.66
N LYS A 6 -27.52 -5.44 12.76
CA LYS A 6 -27.26 -5.93 11.39
C LYS A 6 -26.36 -4.99 10.58
N ALA A 7 -26.54 -3.68 10.72
CA ALA A 7 -25.68 -2.70 10.03
C ALA A 7 -24.23 -2.81 10.53
N LEU A 8 -24.00 -2.91 11.83
CA LEU A 8 -22.68 -3.16 12.41
C LEU A 8 -22.06 -4.47 11.91
N ALA A 9 -22.83 -5.57 11.91
CA ALA A 9 -22.36 -6.86 11.40
C ALA A 9 -21.98 -6.79 9.92
N SER A 10 -22.75 -6.07 9.10
CA SER A 10 -22.44 -5.84 7.68
C SER A 10 -21.21 -4.96 7.47
N GLU A 11 -20.98 -3.97 8.31
CA GLU A 11 -19.85 -3.06 8.24
C GLU A 11 -18.55 -3.77 8.63
N TYR A 12 -18.52 -4.37 9.81
CA TYR A 12 -17.34 -5.04 10.36
C TYR A 12 -17.09 -6.43 9.78
N GLY A 13 -18.10 -7.06 9.16
CA GLY A 13 -17.96 -8.33 8.42
C GLY A 13 -17.23 -8.24 7.08
N LYS A 14 -16.83 -7.04 6.65
CA LYS A 14 -16.00 -6.83 5.45
C LYS A 14 -14.53 -7.08 5.77
N PRO A 15 -13.67 -7.38 4.76
CA PRO A 15 -12.23 -7.50 4.96
C PRO A 15 -11.65 -6.31 5.72
N PRO A 16 -10.56 -6.50 6.49
CA PRO A 16 -9.89 -5.41 7.19
C PRO A 16 -9.40 -4.37 6.19
N VAL A 17 -9.35 -3.12 6.65
CA VAL A 17 -8.88 -1.98 5.85
C VAL A 17 -7.75 -1.31 6.61
N ASN A 18 -6.60 -1.10 5.96
CA ASN A 18 -5.47 -0.39 6.53
C ASN A 18 -5.81 1.09 6.78
N ALA A 19 -5.15 1.70 7.77
CA ALA A 19 -5.16 3.14 7.90
C ALA A 19 -4.44 3.77 6.70
N GLU A 20 -4.99 4.86 6.13
CA GLU A 20 -4.42 5.56 4.99
C GLU A 20 -3.69 6.83 5.42
N PRO A 21 -2.42 7.03 5.00
CA PRO A 21 -1.70 8.25 5.28
C PRO A 21 -2.17 9.40 4.39
N SER A 22 -2.23 10.59 4.96
CA SER A 22 -2.41 11.86 4.25
C SER A 22 -1.23 12.76 4.56
N PHE A 23 -0.47 13.13 3.52
CA PHE A 23 0.72 13.97 3.64
C PHE A 23 0.34 15.43 3.43
N HIS A 24 0.83 16.30 4.31
CA HIS A 24 0.55 17.74 4.28
C HIS A 24 1.78 18.53 3.83
N GLY A 25 1.54 19.74 3.30
CA GLY A 25 2.62 20.58 2.77
C GLY A 25 3.60 21.11 3.85
N ASP A 26 3.26 21.00 5.13
CA ASP A 26 4.12 21.32 6.27
C ASP A 26 5.00 20.12 6.72
N GLY A 27 4.94 18.99 5.99
CA GLY A 27 5.65 17.76 6.30
C GLY A 27 4.96 16.88 7.35
N SER A 28 3.81 17.29 7.88
CA SER A 28 3.03 16.45 8.79
C SER A 28 2.31 15.32 8.06
N VAL A 29 2.05 14.22 8.77
CA VAL A 29 1.31 13.08 8.26
C VAL A 29 0.12 12.82 9.19
N THR A 30 -1.07 12.74 8.62
CA THR A 30 -2.26 12.29 9.35
C THR A 30 -2.76 10.99 8.75
N PHE A 31 -3.49 10.22 9.56
CA PHE A 31 -4.05 8.95 9.12
C PHE A 31 -5.55 8.94 9.32
N SER A 32 -6.26 8.34 8.38
CA SER A 32 -7.69 8.14 8.45
C SER A 32 -8.06 6.72 8.11
N GLY A 33 -9.21 6.26 8.61
CA GLY A 33 -9.66 4.90 8.40
C GLY A 33 -8.92 3.91 9.31
N GLY A 34 -8.75 2.71 8.84
CA GLY A 34 -8.25 1.59 9.64
C GLY A 34 -9.40 0.90 10.34
N ARG A 35 -9.77 -0.28 9.85
CA ARG A 35 -10.89 -1.04 10.41
C ARG A 35 -10.57 -2.52 10.41
N PRO A 36 -10.69 -3.22 11.55
CA PRO A 36 -10.58 -4.67 11.58
C PRO A 36 -11.79 -5.33 10.90
N TYR A 37 -11.63 -6.55 10.46
CA TYR A 37 -12.74 -7.47 10.28
C TYR A 37 -13.13 -8.00 11.66
N LEU A 38 -14.42 -7.97 11.97
CA LEU A 38 -14.97 -8.57 13.20
C LEU A 38 -16.19 -9.42 12.85
N LYS A 39 -16.20 -10.66 13.33
CA LYS A 39 -17.40 -11.48 13.43
C LYS A 39 -17.79 -11.54 14.90
N PHE A 40 -19.00 -11.15 15.25
CA PHE A 40 -19.48 -11.14 16.61
C PHE A 40 -20.84 -11.82 16.75
N ASP A 41 -21.21 -12.17 17.98
CA ASP A 41 -22.51 -12.76 18.27
C ASP A 41 -23.61 -11.70 18.27
N GLU A 42 -24.30 -11.57 17.12
CA GLU A 42 -25.41 -10.62 16.94
C GLU A 42 -26.57 -10.86 17.92
N LYS A 43 -26.81 -12.13 18.26
CA LYS A 43 -27.93 -12.50 19.20
C LYS A 43 -27.60 -12.06 20.61
N ALA A 44 -26.36 -12.33 21.06
CA ALA A 44 -25.92 -11.90 22.39
C ALA A 44 -25.91 -10.37 22.49
N LEU A 45 -25.37 -9.65 21.50
CA LEU A 45 -25.37 -8.19 21.47
C LEU A 45 -26.79 -7.61 21.49
N LEU A 46 -27.72 -8.22 20.74
CA LEU A 46 -29.09 -7.77 20.67
C LEU A 46 -29.81 -7.98 22.01
N ALA A 47 -29.55 -9.10 22.71
CA ALA A 47 -30.09 -9.39 24.00
C ALA A 47 -29.59 -8.42 25.07
N ASP A 48 -28.27 -8.20 25.13
CA ASP A 48 -27.66 -7.31 26.11
C ASP A 48 -28.10 -5.84 25.93
N ALA A 49 -28.05 -5.32 24.71
CA ALA A 49 -28.57 -4.00 24.42
C ALA A 49 -30.09 -3.86 24.67
N GLY A 50 -30.85 -4.94 24.44
CA GLY A 50 -32.28 -4.98 24.77
C GLY A 50 -32.54 -4.86 26.26
N MET A 51 -31.77 -5.54 27.10
CA MET A 51 -31.87 -5.42 28.56
C MET A 51 -31.59 -4.01 29.08
N ILE A 52 -30.53 -3.37 28.57
CA ILE A 52 -30.19 -1.99 28.94
C ILE A 52 -31.34 -1.04 28.61
N LEU A 53 -31.92 -1.16 27.42
CA LEU A 53 -33.03 -0.30 26.99
C LEU A 53 -34.33 -0.56 27.79
N SER A 54 -34.63 -1.81 28.11
CA SER A 54 -35.85 -2.16 28.87
C SER A 54 -35.81 -1.63 30.30
N ASN A 55 -34.62 -1.51 30.87
CA ASN A 55 -34.42 -0.95 32.22
C ASN A 55 -34.45 0.58 32.24
N GLY A 56 -34.65 1.24 31.09
CA GLY A 56 -34.68 2.71 31.00
C GLY A 56 -33.35 3.38 31.31
N THR A 57 -32.25 2.62 31.24
CA THR A 57 -30.88 3.10 31.52
C THR A 57 -30.10 3.33 30.24
N SER A 58 -29.09 4.20 30.30
CA SER A 58 -28.04 4.30 29.29
C SER A 58 -26.85 3.46 29.74
N GLY A 59 -26.24 2.73 28.80
CA GLY A 59 -25.09 1.87 29.11
C GLY A 59 -24.36 1.43 27.85
N LYS A 60 -23.32 0.63 28.05
CA LYS A 60 -22.56 -0.02 26.98
C LYS A 60 -22.97 -1.49 26.91
N ALA A 61 -23.33 -1.96 25.74
CA ALA A 61 -23.53 -3.37 25.48
C ALA A 61 -22.18 -4.00 25.08
N ASP A 62 -21.89 -5.16 25.66
CA ASP A 62 -20.66 -5.87 25.34
C ASP A 62 -20.78 -6.65 24.03
N VAL A 63 -19.70 -6.64 23.27
CA VAL A 63 -19.61 -7.32 21.99
C VAL A 63 -18.76 -8.59 22.15
N SER A 64 -19.42 -9.76 22.09
CA SER A 64 -18.73 -11.05 22.03
C SER A 64 -18.13 -11.27 20.64
N VAL A 65 -16.85 -11.04 20.49
CA VAL A 65 -16.12 -11.25 19.23
C VAL A 65 -15.83 -12.75 19.05
N LEU A 66 -16.29 -13.31 17.92
CA LEU A 66 -16.12 -14.72 17.55
C LEU A 66 -14.92 -14.95 16.65
N ASP A 67 -14.57 -13.96 15.83
CA ASP A 67 -13.41 -13.97 14.93
C ASP A 67 -12.97 -12.53 14.66
N GLU A 68 -11.65 -12.31 14.60
CA GLU A 68 -11.05 -11.02 14.35
C GLU A 68 -9.87 -11.15 13.36
N LYS A 69 -9.83 -10.24 12.39
CA LYS A 69 -8.63 -10.04 11.55
C LYS A 69 -8.25 -8.57 11.59
N LYS A 70 -7.04 -8.29 12.03
CA LYS A 70 -6.50 -6.93 12.08
C LYS A 70 -6.04 -6.50 10.69
N PRO A 71 -6.08 -5.21 10.37
CA PRO A 71 -5.37 -4.66 9.21
C PRO A 71 -3.85 -4.76 9.44
N ASP A 72 -3.07 -4.73 8.37
CA ASP A 72 -1.59 -4.70 8.46
C ASP A 72 -1.09 -3.42 9.12
N LEU A 73 -1.81 -2.31 8.91
CA LEU A 73 -1.59 -1.02 9.57
C LEU A 73 -2.86 -0.60 10.31
N THR A 74 -2.82 -0.69 11.64
CA THR A 74 -3.89 -0.19 12.51
C THR A 74 -3.80 1.32 12.67
N GLU A 75 -4.90 1.99 13.06
CA GLU A 75 -4.90 3.42 13.37
C GLU A 75 -3.91 3.78 14.50
N LYS A 76 -3.71 2.87 15.46
CA LYS A 76 -2.75 3.06 16.55
C LYS A 76 -1.31 3.07 16.03
N GLU A 77 -0.93 2.08 15.23
CA GLU A 77 0.40 1.99 14.60
C GLU A 77 0.63 3.14 13.63
N ALA A 78 -0.39 3.51 12.86
CA ALA A 78 -0.34 4.65 11.94
C ALA A 78 -0.01 5.97 12.64
N LYS A 79 -0.47 6.19 13.87
CA LYS A 79 -0.15 7.41 14.66
C LYS A 79 1.31 7.52 15.05
N GLU A 80 2.07 6.44 15.00
CA GLU A 80 3.53 6.42 15.24
C GLU A 80 4.30 6.91 14.00
N VAL A 81 3.69 6.83 12.81
CA VAL A 81 4.24 7.37 11.55
C VAL A 81 3.87 8.84 11.45
N ASN A 82 4.76 9.73 11.87
CA ASN A 82 4.45 11.15 12.06
C ASN A 82 5.37 12.11 11.28
N VAL A 83 6.28 11.58 10.47
CA VAL A 83 7.24 12.38 9.71
C VAL A 83 7.53 11.78 8.34
N VAL A 84 7.79 12.64 7.35
CA VAL A 84 8.31 12.24 6.04
C VAL A 84 9.82 12.10 6.13
N LEU A 85 10.35 10.88 6.05
CA LEU A 85 11.79 10.61 6.11
C LEU A 85 12.50 11.01 4.81
N GLY A 86 11.86 10.77 3.68
CA GLY A 86 12.41 11.11 2.37
C GLY A 86 11.35 11.11 1.30
N TRP A 87 11.61 11.85 0.24
CA TRP A 87 10.75 11.92 -0.94
C TRP A 87 11.58 12.13 -2.19
N TYR A 88 11.06 11.68 -3.32
CA TYR A 88 11.64 11.87 -4.62
C TYR A 88 10.57 11.88 -5.70
N THR A 89 10.78 12.65 -6.76
CA THR A 89 9.83 12.74 -7.87
C THR A 89 10.54 12.52 -9.19
N THR A 90 9.83 11.93 -10.12
CA THR A 90 10.19 11.88 -11.54
C THR A 90 8.99 12.27 -12.38
N GLU A 91 9.23 12.95 -13.48
CA GLU A 91 8.19 13.37 -14.40
C GLU A 91 8.06 12.36 -15.54
N PHE A 92 6.82 12.17 -16.01
CA PHE A 92 6.53 11.37 -17.20
C PHE A 92 5.47 12.10 -18.05
N GLY A 93 5.55 11.89 -19.36
CA GLY A 93 4.60 12.49 -20.29
C GLY A 93 3.26 11.75 -20.29
N ILE A 94 2.26 12.35 -20.91
CA ILE A 94 0.95 11.71 -21.15
C ILE A 94 1.06 10.88 -22.43
N ASP A 95 1.45 9.63 -22.30
CA ASP A 95 1.75 8.73 -23.41
C ASP A 95 0.93 7.42 -23.37
N GLY A 96 -0.27 7.51 -22.86
CA GLY A 96 -1.25 6.42 -22.91
C GLY A 96 -0.86 5.16 -22.16
N SER A 97 -0.38 4.12 -22.83
CA SER A 97 -0.11 2.81 -22.25
C SER A 97 0.98 2.83 -21.17
N ARG A 98 2.05 3.60 -21.40
CA ARG A 98 3.18 3.70 -20.46
C ARG A 98 2.75 4.37 -19.16
N ASP A 99 1.98 5.44 -19.24
CA ASP A 99 1.47 6.19 -18.08
C ASP A 99 0.55 5.31 -17.25
N LYS A 100 -0.29 4.53 -17.93
CA LYS A 100 -1.18 3.57 -17.28
C LYS A 100 -0.39 2.53 -16.47
N ASN A 101 0.71 2.03 -17.03
CA ASN A 101 1.59 1.10 -16.32
C ASN A 101 2.26 1.75 -15.10
N ILE A 102 2.71 3.00 -15.22
CA ILE A 102 3.26 3.78 -14.11
C ILE A 102 2.22 3.97 -13.00
N GLU A 103 1.00 4.36 -13.37
CA GLU A 103 -0.09 4.52 -12.40
C GLU A 103 -0.43 3.21 -11.66
N ILE A 104 -0.51 2.09 -12.38
CA ILE A 104 -0.80 0.77 -11.79
C ILE A 104 0.30 0.41 -10.79
N ALA A 105 1.57 0.49 -11.21
CA ALA A 105 2.70 0.17 -10.35
C ALA A 105 2.77 1.10 -9.12
N ALA A 106 2.55 2.40 -9.29
CA ALA A 106 2.52 3.36 -8.18
C ALA A 106 1.37 3.08 -7.21
N LYS A 107 0.18 2.73 -7.72
CA LYS A 107 -0.96 2.34 -6.89
C LYS A 107 -0.70 1.08 -6.09
N SER A 108 0.02 0.10 -6.65
CA SER A 108 0.33 -1.16 -5.97
C SER A 108 1.25 -1.00 -4.77
N ILE A 109 2.10 0.03 -4.77
CA ILE A 109 3.01 0.33 -3.64
C ILE A 109 2.45 1.40 -2.70
N LYS A 110 1.36 2.06 -3.08
CA LYS A 110 0.73 3.09 -2.24
C LYS A 110 0.20 2.48 -0.95
N GLY A 111 0.60 3.03 0.19
CA GLY A 111 0.11 2.61 1.51
C GLY A 111 0.69 1.28 1.99
N VAL A 112 1.70 0.74 1.33
CA VAL A 112 2.45 -0.40 1.85
C VAL A 112 3.14 0.02 3.12
N TYR A 113 2.88 -0.71 4.21
CA TYR A 113 3.48 -0.49 5.51
C TYR A 113 4.56 -1.53 5.75
N VAL A 114 5.78 -1.06 5.98
CA VAL A 114 6.95 -1.89 6.28
C VAL A 114 7.31 -1.66 7.73
N LYS A 115 7.07 -2.63 8.59
CA LYS A 115 7.36 -2.52 10.03
C LYS A 115 8.86 -2.51 10.29
N PRO A 116 9.30 -1.96 11.44
CA PRO A 116 10.68 -2.12 11.88
C PRO A 116 11.09 -3.61 11.87
N GLY A 117 12.23 -3.91 11.27
CA GLY A 117 12.73 -5.27 11.07
C GLY A 117 12.17 -6.00 9.86
N GLU A 118 11.29 -5.41 9.07
CA GLU A 118 10.75 -6.01 7.84
C GLU A 118 11.45 -5.47 6.59
N SER A 119 11.35 -6.23 5.51
CA SER A 119 11.88 -5.85 4.20
C SER A 119 10.76 -5.62 3.20
N PHE A 120 10.96 -4.64 2.33
CA PHE A 120 10.13 -4.36 1.18
C PHE A 120 10.70 -5.01 -0.08
N SER A 121 9.84 -5.56 -0.92
CA SER A 121 10.14 -6.03 -2.28
C SER A 121 9.21 -5.36 -3.28
N TYR A 122 9.78 -4.70 -4.27
CA TYR A 122 9.00 -4.03 -5.31
C TYR A 122 8.22 -5.04 -6.16
N ASN A 123 8.85 -6.15 -6.56
CA ASN A 123 8.19 -7.17 -7.37
C ASN A 123 7.04 -7.85 -6.63
N GLN A 124 7.20 -8.13 -5.34
CA GLN A 124 6.11 -8.69 -4.53
C GLN A 124 4.94 -7.71 -4.41
N SER A 125 5.23 -6.43 -4.19
CA SER A 125 4.19 -5.39 -4.01
C SER A 125 3.44 -5.08 -5.30
N THR A 126 4.12 -5.09 -6.45
CA THR A 126 3.48 -4.80 -7.75
C THR A 126 2.82 -6.01 -8.39
N GLY A 127 3.23 -7.23 -7.99
CA GLY A 127 2.74 -8.48 -8.58
C GLY A 127 3.12 -8.66 -10.05
N ALA A 128 2.46 -9.61 -10.71
CA ALA A 128 2.72 -9.93 -12.11
C ALA A 128 2.32 -8.77 -13.05
N ARG A 129 3.22 -8.43 -13.96
CA ARG A 129 2.99 -7.41 -15.01
C ARG A 129 2.29 -8.05 -16.19
N SER A 130 1.00 -8.30 -16.05
CA SER A 130 0.18 -8.96 -17.05
C SER A 130 -1.00 -8.10 -17.51
N LYS A 131 -1.60 -8.47 -18.64
CA LYS A 131 -2.81 -7.81 -19.14
C LYS A 131 -4.00 -7.97 -18.19
N GLU A 132 -4.08 -9.11 -17.50
CA GLU A 132 -5.10 -9.40 -16.50
C GLU A 132 -5.04 -8.43 -15.32
N ASN A 133 -3.82 -7.99 -14.95
CA ASN A 133 -3.58 -6.97 -13.92
C ASN A 133 -3.67 -5.54 -14.47
N GLY A 134 -4.09 -5.38 -15.72
CA GLY A 134 -4.32 -4.09 -16.37
C GLY A 134 -3.08 -3.46 -17.01
N TYR A 135 -1.91 -4.11 -16.94
CA TYR A 135 -0.72 -3.60 -17.61
C TYR A 135 -0.86 -3.70 -19.12
N GLN A 136 -0.33 -2.69 -19.81
CA GLN A 136 -0.42 -2.52 -21.24
C GLN A 136 0.93 -2.68 -21.91
N GLU A 137 0.89 -2.93 -23.21
CA GLU A 137 2.10 -2.93 -24.03
C GLU A 137 2.62 -1.49 -24.19
N ALA A 138 3.89 -1.31 -23.88
CA ALA A 138 4.63 -0.06 -24.02
C ALA A 138 6.12 -0.37 -24.23
N PRO A 139 6.95 0.59 -24.68
CA PRO A 139 8.38 0.35 -24.86
C PRO A 139 9.06 -0.13 -23.57
N VAL A 140 9.75 -1.27 -23.65
CA VAL A 140 10.63 -1.85 -22.61
C VAL A 140 12.05 -1.95 -23.15
N ILE A 141 13.04 -1.97 -22.26
CA ILE A 141 14.44 -2.16 -22.64
C ILE A 141 14.80 -3.63 -22.47
N ILE A 142 15.02 -4.35 -23.58
CA ILE A 142 15.48 -5.74 -23.61
C ILE A 142 16.84 -5.77 -24.29
N ASN A 143 17.87 -6.28 -23.61
CA ASN A 143 19.25 -6.35 -24.15
C ASN A 143 19.75 -4.99 -24.70
N GLY A 144 19.40 -3.89 -24.04
CA GLY A 144 19.80 -2.53 -24.45
C GLY A 144 19.03 -1.95 -25.64
N LYS A 145 17.98 -2.62 -26.14
CA LYS A 145 17.10 -2.14 -27.21
C LYS A 145 15.70 -1.87 -26.71
N LEU A 146 15.05 -0.87 -27.28
CA LEU A 146 13.62 -0.61 -27.05
C LEU A 146 12.80 -1.57 -27.90
N GLU A 147 11.97 -2.37 -27.23
CA GLU A 147 11.05 -3.31 -27.86
C GLU A 147 9.66 -3.17 -27.22
N PRO A 148 8.57 -3.48 -27.94
CA PRO A 148 7.24 -3.56 -27.33
C PRO A 148 7.19 -4.65 -26.28
N GLY A 149 6.67 -4.35 -25.09
CA GLY A 149 6.51 -5.34 -24.02
C GLY A 149 5.49 -4.89 -22.96
N ILE A 150 4.94 -5.83 -22.21
CA ILE A 150 3.98 -5.54 -21.15
C ILE A 150 4.69 -4.89 -19.96
N GLY A 151 4.13 -3.80 -19.43
CA GLY A 151 4.64 -3.13 -18.23
C GLY A 151 5.76 -2.12 -18.49
N GLY A 152 5.96 -1.67 -19.75
CA GLY A 152 6.87 -0.56 -20.02
C GLY A 152 6.53 0.66 -19.16
N GLY A 153 7.55 1.23 -18.46
CA GLY A 153 7.37 2.33 -17.50
C GLY A 153 7.56 1.96 -16.03
N VAL A 154 7.37 0.70 -15.63
CA VAL A 154 7.44 0.28 -14.21
C VAL A 154 8.81 0.55 -13.55
N CYS A 155 9.90 0.51 -14.30
CA CYS A 155 11.24 0.85 -13.80
C CYS A 155 11.37 2.33 -13.40
N GLN A 156 10.54 3.21 -13.90
CA GLN A 156 10.51 4.60 -13.44
C GLN A 156 9.94 4.70 -12.04
N VAL A 157 8.93 3.90 -11.71
CA VAL A 157 8.36 3.84 -10.36
C VAL A 157 9.35 3.25 -9.36
N SER A 158 10.02 2.13 -9.70
CA SER A 158 11.05 1.54 -8.84
C SER A 158 12.25 2.49 -8.63
N THR A 159 12.66 3.23 -9.66
CA THR A 159 13.71 4.25 -9.57
C THR A 159 13.29 5.41 -8.65
N THR A 160 12.06 5.86 -8.76
CA THR A 160 11.53 6.93 -7.90
C THR A 160 11.51 6.48 -6.44
N LEU A 161 11.00 5.28 -6.18
CA LEU A 161 10.97 4.70 -4.83
C LEU A 161 12.38 4.44 -4.28
N PHE A 162 13.31 3.94 -5.09
CA PHE A 162 14.71 3.75 -4.70
C PHE A 162 15.34 5.05 -4.20
N ASN A 163 15.13 6.15 -4.91
CA ASN A 163 15.69 7.43 -4.49
C ASN A 163 15.04 7.93 -3.20
N ALA A 164 13.74 7.76 -3.02
CA ALA A 164 13.06 8.10 -1.77
C ALA A 164 13.60 7.25 -0.60
N ALA A 165 13.75 5.94 -0.77
CA ALA A 165 14.31 5.03 0.24
C ALA A 165 15.77 5.38 0.58
N LEU A 166 16.59 5.67 -0.42
CA LEU A 166 17.98 6.09 -0.24
C LEU A 166 18.09 7.40 0.53
N LEU A 167 17.25 8.39 0.22
CA LEU A 167 17.20 9.68 0.94
C LEU A 167 16.65 9.55 2.35
N SER A 168 15.85 8.52 2.62
CA SER A 168 15.36 8.17 3.96
C SER A 168 16.40 7.48 4.84
N GLY A 169 17.56 7.10 4.27
CA GLY A 169 18.60 6.38 5.00
C GLY A 169 18.33 4.87 5.18
N LEU A 170 17.31 4.32 4.52
CA LEU A 170 16.98 2.89 4.61
C LEU A 170 18.06 2.03 3.97
N GLU A 171 18.29 0.84 4.52
CA GLU A 171 19.23 -0.14 3.97
C GLU A 171 18.70 -0.70 2.64
N ILE A 172 19.39 -0.39 1.53
CA ILE A 172 19.06 -0.95 0.22
C ILE A 172 19.64 -2.36 0.11
N THR A 173 18.80 -3.38 0.18
CA THR A 173 19.22 -4.79 0.18
C THR A 173 19.33 -5.38 -1.22
N GLN A 174 18.58 -4.84 -2.20
CA GLN A 174 18.66 -5.28 -3.59
C GLN A 174 18.40 -4.10 -4.54
N ARG A 175 19.31 -3.90 -5.49
CA ARG A 175 19.20 -2.90 -6.55
C ARG A 175 20.10 -3.24 -7.71
N ALA A 176 19.63 -3.04 -8.92
CA ALA A 176 20.44 -3.10 -10.16
C ALA A 176 20.22 -1.83 -10.97
N ASN A 177 21.25 -1.36 -11.67
CA ASN A 177 21.13 -0.28 -12.63
C ASN A 177 20.70 -0.81 -14.01
N HIS A 178 20.14 0.07 -14.83
CA HIS A 178 19.91 -0.25 -16.24
C HIS A 178 21.23 -0.42 -17.00
N TYR A 179 21.19 -1.25 -18.02
CA TYR A 179 22.35 -1.42 -18.91
C TYR A 179 22.73 -0.13 -19.62
N SER A 180 21.76 0.68 -20.00
CA SER A 180 21.95 1.99 -20.62
C SER A 180 21.38 3.10 -19.75
N PRO A 181 21.97 4.31 -19.74
CA PRO A 181 21.44 5.43 -18.98
C PRO A 181 19.98 5.73 -19.34
N ILE A 182 19.18 6.00 -18.32
CA ILE A 182 17.80 6.44 -18.45
C ILE A 182 17.73 7.97 -18.31
N HIS A 183 16.64 8.58 -18.78
CA HIS A 183 16.52 10.05 -18.83
C HIS A 183 15.78 10.66 -17.63
N TYR A 184 15.04 9.86 -16.86
CA TYR A 184 14.20 10.34 -15.77
C TYR A 184 14.89 10.35 -14.39
N ALA A 185 16.17 9.91 -14.32
CA ALA A 185 16.99 10.03 -13.12
C ALA A 185 18.47 10.23 -13.47
N PRO A 186 19.28 10.85 -12.60
CA PRO A 186 20.72 10.96 -12.79
C PRO A 186 21.42 9.59 -12.89
N ILE A 187 22.54 9.54 -13.58
CA ILE A 187 23.35 8.31 -13.72
C ILE A 187 23.73 7.77 -12.34
N GLY A 188 23.53 6.48 -12.13
CA GLY A 188 23.76 5.80 -10.86
C GLY A 188 22.62 5.93 -9.85
N ARG A 189 21.56 6.67 -10.17
CA ARG A 189 20.38 6.87 -9.31
C ARG A 189 19.13 6.14 -9.82
N ASP A 190 19.31 5.14 -10.64
CA ASP A 190 18.26 4.32 -11.21
C ASP A 190 18.15 2.95 -10.52
N ALA A 191 17.01 2.32 -10.59
CA ALA A 191 16.76 0.95 -10.13
C ALA A 191 15.90 0.24 -11.16
N THR A 192 16.52 -0.68 -11.93
CA THR A 192 15.76 -1.53 -12.86
C THR A 192 15.13 -2.71 -12.14
N VAL A 193 14.00 -3.14 -12.66
CA VAL A 193 13.28 -4.33 -12.16
C VAL A 193 12.82 -5.20 -13.33
N ALA A 194 12.88 -6.51 -13.12
CA ALA A 194 12.37 -7.51 -14.06
C ALA A 194 11.72 -8.63 -13.24
N GLU A 195 10.48 -8.98 -13.55
CA GLU A 195 9.72 -9.96 -12.81
C GLU A 195 10.46 -11.31 -12.72
N GLY A 196 10.61 -11.80 -11.49
CA GLY A 196 11.28 -13.07 -11.22
C GLY A 196 12.81 -13.09 -11.44
N ILE A 197 13.43 -11.97 -11.85
CA ILE A 197 14.86 -11.90 -12.21
C ILE A 197 15.59 -10.81 -11.44
N ILE A 198 15.08 -9.58 -11.46
CA ILE A 198 15.73 -8.41 -10.85
C ILE A 198 14.69 -7.69 -10.01
N ASP A 199 15.01 -7.45 -8.74
CA ASP A 199 14.14 -6.71 -7.84
C ASP A 199 14.81 -5.44 -7.32
N PHE A 200 13.97 -4.55 -6.79
CA PHE A 200 14.39 -3.49 -5.89
C PHE A 200 13.82 -3.79 -4.50
N ALA A 201 14.70 -3.86 -3.52
CA ALA A 201 14.34 -4.17 -2.15
C ALA A 201 15.11 -3.31 -1.15
N PHE A 202 14.48 -3.02 0.00
CA PHE A 202 15.12 -2.34 1.13
C PHE A 202 14.64 -2.94 2.44
N HIS A 203 15.38 -2.69 3.52
CA HIS A 203 15.06 -3.10 4.87
C HIS A 203 14.74 -1.87 5.72
N ASN A 204 13.76 -2.00 6.60
CA ASN A 204 13.42 -1.00 7.62
C ASN A 204 14.02 -1.46 8.95
N ASP A 205 15.23 -1.02 9.26
CA ASP A 205 16.01 -1.32 10.47
C ASP A 205 15.63 -0.45 11.68
#